data_9697b8821b2bcf8b3e1d8fbadbf644da
#
_entry.id   9697b8821b2bcf8b3e1d8fbadbf644da
#
_cell.length_a   1.000
_cell.length_b   1.000
_cell.length_c   1.000
_cell.angle_alpha   90.00
_cell.angle_beta   90.00
_cell.angle_gamma   90.00
#
_symmetry.space_group_name_H-M   'P 1'
#
loop_
_entity.id
_entity.type
_entity.pdbx_description
1 polymer ?
#
loop_
_entity_poly.entity_id
_entity_poly.type
_entity_poly.pdbx_seq_one_letter_code
_entity_poly.pdbx_strand_id
1 'polypeptide(L)'
;GLDGVLDVRNHLKNRIAPANPKISKNVSRLLQDVTGELSKLPGIGRRTALRLAIHLLRMEPDSVSNMTRSIDRFRRDIKYCKLCNNLSDEEICPICADRERDHTTVCVVEQVADVLSIENTRQYRGLYHVLGGVISPMQGIAPSDLKIDLLIERIAQGTIREVILAISTSVEGETTLFYLLNRLRQYPQVKVTSIARGIGFGDELEYVDELTITHALMNRREIE
;
A
#
# COMPACT_ATOMS: atom_id res chain seq x y z
N GLY A 1 24.95 9.81 -16.62
CA GLY A 1 25.90 9.34 -15.65
C GLY A 1 25.20 8.59 -14.55
N LEU A 2 25.73 7.43 -14.19
CA LEU A 2 25.16 6.39 -13.32
C LEU A 2 25.22 6.65 -11.81
N ASP A 3 25.16 7.91 -11.35
CA ASP A 3 25.44 8.27 -9.96
C ASP A 3 24.21 8.53 -9.05
N GLY A 4 22.99 8.40 -9.56
CA GLY A 4 21.77 8.70 -8.80
C GLY A 4 21.15 7.52 -8.02
N VAL A 5 21.62 6.29 -8.19
CA VAL A 5 20.96 5.08 -7.63
C VAL A 5 21.60 4.62 -6.30
N LEU A 6 22.75 5.17 -5.93
CA LEU A 6 23.53 4.70 -4.77
C LEU A 6 23.19 5.38 -3.43
N ASP A 7 22.42 6.48 -3.43
CA ASP A 7 22.22 7.29 -2.22
C ASP A 7 21.05 6.83 -1.33
N VAL A 8 20.04 6.19 -1.90
CA VAL A 8 18.90 5.68 -1.11
C VAL A 8 19.29 4.48 -0.22
N ARG A 9 20.32 3.70 -0.61
CA ARG A 9 20.83 2.59 0.20
C ARG A 9 21.64 3.04 1.43
N ASN A 10 22.22 4.23 1.39
CA ASN A 10 23.05 4.74 2.49
C ASN A 10 22.23 5.42 3.59
N HIS A 11 21.05 5.98 3.29
CA HIS A 11 20.17 6.59 4.31
C HIS A 11 19.47 5.58 5.21
N LEU A 12 19.27 4.35 4.74
CA LEU A 12 18.70 3.24 5.54
C LEU A 12 19.73 2.56 6.46
N LYS A 13 21.04 2.74 6.22
CA LYS A 13 22.10 2.13 7.04
C LYS A 13 22.35 2.82 8.37
N ASN A 14 21.93 4.07 8.56
CA ASN A 14 22.28 4.86 9.73
C ASN A 14 21.24 4.91 10.85
N ARG A 15 20.17 4.07 10.80
CA ARG A 15 19.21 3.91 11.91
C ARG A 15 19.21 2.54 12.56
N ILE A 16 20.29 1.77 12.44
CA ILE A 16 20.49 0.60 13.28
C ILE A 16 21.08 1.12 14.60
N ALA A 17 20.21 1.38 15.57
CA ALA A 17 20.67 1.61 16.93
C ALA A 17 21.52 0.41 17.37
N PRO A 18 22.69 0.63 18.02
CA PRO A 18 23.54 -0.46 18.46
C PRO A 18 22.76 -1.37 19.41
N ALA A 19 22.83 -2.67 19.17
CA ALA A 19 22.22 -3.68 20.02
C ALA A 19 22.65 -3.44 21.48
N ASN A 20 21.67 -3.24 22.37
CA ASN A 20 21.87 -2.98 23.78
C ASN A 20 22.61 -4.18 24.41
N PRO A 21 23.83 -4.04 24.99
CA PRO A 21 24.69 -5.15 25.38
C PRO A 21 24.31 -5.86 26.67
N LYS A 22 23.07 -5.73 27.15
CA LYS A 22 22.62 -6.38 28.39
C LYS A 22 21.65 -7.53 28.14
N ILE A 23 22.13 -8.57 27.44
CA ILE A 23 21.45 -9.86 27.44
C ILE A 23 22.40 -10.86 28.10
N SER A 24 21.88 -11.53 29.15
CA SER A 24 22.55 -12.56 29.91
C SER A 24 23.37 -13.50 29.00
N LYS A 25 24.64 -13.70 29.32
CA LYS A 25 25.55 -14.65 28.66
C LYS A 25 25.05 -16.10 28.67
N ASN A 26 23.91 -16.39 29.30
CA ASN A 26 23.33 -17.70 29.54
C ASN A 26 22.16 -18.05 28.61
N VAL A 27 21.88 -17.25 27.54
CA VAL A 27 20.80 -17.53 26.59
C VAL A 27 21.39 -18.00 25.27
N SER A 28 20.80 -19.03 24.66
CA SER A 28 21.20 -19.55 23.35
C SER A 28 21.34 -18.44 22.32
N ARG A 29 22.47 -18.40 21.62
CA ARG A 29 22.73 -17.48 20.52
C ARG A 29 21.69 -17.58 19.42
N LEU A 30 21.32 -18.82 19.02
CA LEU A 30 20.32 -19.08 18.00
C LEU A 30 18.96 -18.47 18.38
N LEU A 31 18.57 -18.57 19.66
CA LEU A 31 17.33 -17.95 20.13
C LEU A 31 17.40 -16.42 20.09
N GLN A 32 18.56 -15.84 20.40
CA GLN A 32 18.75 -14.38 20.33
C GLN A 32 18.67 -13.87 18.89
N ASP A 33 19.30 -14.58 17.96
CA ASP A 33 19.33 -14.20 16.54
C ASP A 33 17.92 -14.18 15.94
N VAL A 34 17.15 -15.26 16.12
CA VAL A 34 15.75 -15.33 15.65
C VAL A 34 14.87 -14.29 16.33
N THR A 35 15.01 -14.09 17.66
CA THR A 35 14.26 -13.05 18.37
C THR A 35 14.61 -11.66 17.86
N GLY A 36 15.88 -11.42 17.56
CA GLY A 36 16.37 -10.16 16.97
C GLY A 36 15.75 -9.89 15.61
N GLU A 37 15.75 -10.87 14.72
CA GLU A 37 15.16 -10.72 13.38
C GLU A 37 13.66 -10.48 13.43
N LEU A 38 12.92 -11.28 14.23
CA LEU A 38 11.47 -11.10 14.38
C LEU A 38 11.10 -9.73 14.98
N SER A 39 11.93 -9.19 15.87
CA SER A 39 11.66 -7.88 16.49
C SER A 39 11.90 -6.69 15.56
N LYS A 40 12.47 -6.88 14.37
CA LYS A 40 12.58 -5.86 13.33
C LYS A 40 11.26 -5.63 12.57
N LEU A 41 10.31 -6.55 12.68
CA LEU A 41 9.02 -6.42 12.05
C LEU A 41 8.15 -5.37 12.77
N PRO A 42 7.43 -4.50 12.03
CA PRO A 42 6.57 -3.50 12.64
C PRO A 42 5.53 -4.13 13.55
N GLY A 43 5.30 -3.55 14.72
CA GLY A 43 4.34 -4.06 15.70
C GLY A 43 4.83 -5.27 16.51
N ILE A 44 5.99 -5.85 16.21
CA ILE A 44 6.57 -6.96 16.97
C ILE A 44 7.63 -6.47 17.93
N GLY A 45 7.22 -6.29 19.20
CA GLY A 45 8.16 -6.02 20.28
C GLY A 45 8.94 -7.26 20.68
N ARG A 46 10.06 -7.06 21.39
CA ARG A 46 10.98 -8.13 21.81
C ARG A 46 10.31 -9.30 22.56
N ARG A 47 9.33 -8.98 23.42
CA ARG A 47 8.57 -10.00 24.18
C ARG A 47 7.75 -10.91 23.27
N THR A 48 7.10 -10.32 22.28
CA THR A 48 6.34 -11.04 21.25
C THR A 48 7.28 -11.86 20.37
N ALA A 49 8.40 -11.27 19.92
CA ALA A 49 9.42 -11.96 19.14
C ALA A 49 9.96 -13.21 19.84
N LEU A 50 10.28 -13.12 21.14
CA LEU A 50 10.72 -14.27 21.93
C LEU A 50 9.65 -15.36 21.99
N ARG A 51 8.38 -15.00 22.20
CA ARG A 51 7.27 -15.97 22.23
C ARG A 51 7.11 -16.65 20.87
N LEU A 52 7.23 -15.91 19.77
CA LEU A 52 7.18 -16.46 18.41
C LEU A 52 8.37 -17.40 18.14
N ALA A 53 9.58 -17.02 18.54
CA ALA A 53 10.77 -17.86 18.40
C ALA A 53 10.63 -19.20 19.13
N ILE A 54 10.09 -19.19 20.36
CA ILE A 54 9.80 -20.41 21.13
C ILE A 54 8.68 -21.23 20.47
N HIS A 55 7.69 -20.58 19.85
CA HIS A 55 6.65 -21.28 19.11
C HIS A 55 7.22 -21.98 17.87
N LEU A 56 8.08 -21.33 17.11
CA LEU A 56 8.76 -21.92 15.94
C LEU A 56 9.57 -23.17 16.34
N LEU A 57 10.21 -23.17 17.53
CA LEU A 57 10.95 -24.32 18.03
C LEU A 57 10.05 -25.55 18.28
N ARG A 58 8.77 -25.35 18.54
CA ARG A 58 7.79 -26.41 18.78
C ARG A 58 7.09 -26.90 17.49
N MET A 59 7.26 -26.20 16.39
CA MET A 59 6.72 -26.60 15.09
C MET A 59 7.58 -27.72 14.50
N GLU A 60 7.00 -28.52 13.62
CA GLU A 60 7.74 -29.49 12.82
C GLU A 60 8.81 -28.78 11.97
N PRO A 61 10.06 -29.32 11.89
CA PRO A 61 11.16 -28.70 11.15
C PRO A 61 10.82 -28.37 9.70
N ASP A 62 10.06 -29.24 9.02
CA ASP A 62 9.63 -29.02 7.63
C ASP A 62 8.67 -27.84 7.50
N SER A 63 7.80 -27.61 8.48
CA SER A 63 6.90 -26.46 8.51
C SER A 63 7.68 -25.15 8.61
N VAL A 64 8.69 -25.10 9.45
CA VAL A 64 9.58 -23.94 9.60
C VAL A 64 10.38 -23.71 8.32
N SER A 65 10.91 -24.77 7.73
CA SER A 65 11.65 -24.71 6.45
C SER A 65 10.79 -24.19 5.30
N ASN A 66 9.53 -24.62 5.23
CA ASN A 66 8.57 -24.15 4.24
C ASN A 66 8.23 -22.68 4.44
N MET A 67 8.01 -22.24 5.67
CA MET A 67 7.74 -20.84 6.00
C MET A 67 8.90 -19.93 5.62
N THR A 68 10.13 -20.26 5.99
CA THR A 68 11.32 -19.47 5.67
C THR A 68 11.56 -19.42 4.17
N ARG A 69 11.37 -20.53 3.45
CA ARG A 69 11.48 -20.58 1.99
C ARG A 69 10.41 -19.73 1.29
N SER A 70 9.18 -19.71 1.83
CA SER A 70 8.10 -18.90 1.28
C SER A 70 8.38 -17.40 1.44
N ILE A 71 8.91 -16.98 2.59
CA ILE A 71 9.30 -15.58 2.85
C ILE A 71 10.44 -15.15 1.90
N ASP A 72 11.46 -15.99 1.77
CA ASP A 72 12.61 -15.74 0.91
C ASP A 72 12.21 -15.66 -0.57
N ARG A 73 11.38 -16.61 -1.03
CA ARG A 73 10.82 -16.61 -2.38
C ARG A 73 9.98 -15.38 -2.65
N PHE A 74 9.06 -15.04 -1.74
CA PHE A 74 8.25 -13.84 -1.85
C PHE A 74 9.11 -12.59 -2.04
N ARG A 75 10.15 -12.42 -1.19
CA ARG A 75 11.00 -11.22 -1.28
C ARG A 75 11.82 -11.15 -2.57
N ARG A 76 12.24 -12.29 -3.12
CA ARG A 76 13.06 -12.34 -4.34
C ARG A 76 12.28 -12.28 -5.64
N ASP A 77 11.12 -12.95 -5.67
CA ASP A 77 10.43 -13.24 -6.93
C ASP A 77 9.25 -12.33 -7.19
N ILE A 78 8.71 -11.65 -6.13
CA ILE A 78 7.59 -10.74 -6.29
C ILE A 78 7.94 -9.55 -7.21
N LYS A 79 7.05 -9.25 -8.12
CA LYS A 79 7.16 -8.15 -9.08
C LYS A 79 6.09 -7.11 -8.84
N TYR A 80 6.28 -5.96 -9.47
CA TYR A 80 5.24 -4.96 -9.62
C TYR A 80 4.71 -4.99 -11.04
N CYS A 81 3.41 -5.04 -11.19
CA CYS A 81 2.75 -5.02 -12.50
C CYS A 81 3.17 -3.79 -13.29
N LYS A 82 3.65 -3.99 -14.52
CA LYS A 82 4.10 -2.91 -15.40
C LYS A 82 3.01 -1.91 -15.78
N LEU A 83 1.73 -2.31 -15.70
CA LEU A 83 0.59 -1.46 -16.06
C LEU A 83 -0.01 -0.70 -14.87
N CYS A 84 -0.05 -1.30 -13.69
CA CYS A 84 -0.80 -0.74 -12.57
C CYS A 84 -0.04 -0.66 -11.25
N ASN A 85 1.21 -1.11 -11.22
CA ASN A 85 2.06 -1.14 -10.02
C ASN A 85 1.51 -1.98 -8.85
N ASN A 86 0.51 -2.84 -9.08
CA ASN A 86 0.10 -3.83 -8.08
C ASN A 86 1.13 -4.95 -7.96
N LEU A 87 1.14 -5.68 -6.85
CA LEU A 87 1.96 -6.88 -6.68
C LEU A 87 1.52 -7.98 -7.66
N SER A 88 2.49 -8.70 -8.21
CA SER A 88 2.27 -9.75 -9.20
C SER A 88 3.42 -10.77 -9.19
N ASP A 89 3.11 -12.02 -9.50
CA ASP A 89 4.11 -13.04 -9.79
C ASP A 89 4.67 -12.88 -11.21
N GLU A 90 3.89 -12.25 -12.10
CA GLU A 90 4.21 -12.01 -13.51
C GLU A 90 4.40 -10.52 -13.81
N GLU A 91 4.85 -10.19 -15.04
CA GLU A 91 5.02 -8.80 -15.47
C GLU A 91 3.70 -8.00 -15.49
N ILE A 92 2.60 -8.69 -15.81
CA ILE A 92 1.24 -8.15 -15.80
C ILE A 92 0.44 -8.92 -14.76
N CYS A 93 -0.18 -8.22 -13.83
CA CYS A 93 -0.96 -8.86 -12.78
C CYS A 93 -2.25 -9.49 -13.33
N PRO A 94 -2.82 -10.51 -12.63
CA PRO A 94 -4.07 -11.16 -13.06
C PRO A 94 -5.22 -10.19 -13.31
N ILE A 95 -5.33 -9.12 -12.51
CA ILE A 95 -6.38 -8.11 -12.67
C ILE A 95 -6.24 -7.36 -14.01
N CYS A 96 -5.03 -6.95 -14.37
CA CYS A 96 -4.80 -6.26 -15.64
C CYS A 96 -4.86 -7.20 -16.86
N ALA A 97 -4.61 -8.50 -16.68
CA ALA A 97 -4.68 -9.50 -17.73
C ALA A 97 -6.10 -10.01 -17.99
N ASP A 98 -7.04 -9.83 -17.03
CA ASP A 98 -8.40 -10.30 -17.11
C ASP A 98 -9.21 -9.48 -18.14
N ARG A 99 -9.58 -10.13 -19.24
CA ARG A 99 -10.36 -9.54 -20.34
C ARG A 99 -11.83 -9.29 -20.01
N GLU A 100 -12.32 -9.91 -18.94
CA GLU A 100 -13.72 -9.78 -18.50
C GLU A 100 -13.95 -8.53 -17.65
N ARG A 101 -12.88 -7.84 -17.26
CA ARG A 101 -12.96 -6.59 -16.52
C ARG A 101 -13.21 -5.40 -17.44
N ASP A 102 -13.78 -4.37 -16.87
CA ASP A 102 -13.91 -3.08 -17.57
C ASP A 102 -12.55 -2.36 -17.64
N HIS A 103 -11.94 -2.40 -18.80
CA HIS A 103 -10.65 -1.76 -19.07
C HIS A 103 -10.76 -0.24 -19.28
N THR A 104 -11.97 0.32 -19.26
CA THR A 104 -12.18 1.77 -19.41
C THR A 104 -12.24 2.51 -18.08
N THR A 105 -12.35 1.79 -16.97
CA THR A 105 -12.46 2.34 -15.61
C THR A 105 -11.25 1.93 -14.77
N VAL A 106 -10.57 2.91 -14.16
CA VAL A 106 -9.41 2.69 -13.29
C VAL A 106 -9.63 3.30 -11.91
N CYS A 107 -9.54 2.47 -10.87
CA CYS A 107 -9.52 2.91 -9.49
C CYS A 107 -8.07 3.14 -9.03
N VAL A 108 -7.76 4.38 -8.69
CA VAL A 108 -6.45 4.79 -8.18
C VAL A 108 -6.45 4.69 -6.67
N VAL A 109 -5.51 3.92 -6.15
CA VAL A 109 -5.35 3.65 -4.71
C VAL A 109 -3.93 3.98 -4.24
N GLU A 110 -3.76 4.16 -2.95
CA GLU A 110 -2.45 4.49 -2.37
C GLU A 110 -1.53 3.27 -2.32
N GLN A 111 -2.07 2.13 -1.87
CA GLN A 111 -1.28 0.93 -1.59
C GLN A 111 -1.97 -0.35 -2.08
N VAL A 112 -1.20 -1.43 -2.14
CA VAL A 112 -1.69 -2.76 -2.52
C VAL A 112 -2.79 -3.27 -1.57
N ALA A 113 -2.71 -2.93 -0.29
CA ALA A 113 -3.73 -3.30 0.69
C ALA A 113 -5.12 -2.77 0.33
N ASP A 114 -5.18 -1.58 -0.29
CA ASP A 114 -6.44 -0.97 -0.72
C ASP A 114 -7.07 -1.77 -1.87
N VAL A 115 -6.24 -2.26 -2.81
CA VAL A 115 -6.71 -3.17 -3.87
C VAL A 115 -7.39 -4.39 -3.26
N LEU A 116 -6.74 -5.03 -2.28
CA LEU A 116 -7.28 -6.21 -1.61
C LEU A 116 -8.60 -5.91 -0.89
N SER A 117 -8.69 -4.75 -0.25
CA SER A 117 -9.92 -4.31 0.44
C SER A 117 -11.08 -4.12 -0.52
N ILE A 118 -10.85 -3.50 -1.68
CA ILE A 118 -11.89 -3.30 -2.70
C ILE A 118 -12.25 -4.63 -3.37
N GLU A 119 -11.28 -5.47 -3.74
CA GLU A 119 -11.51 -6.79 -4.36
C GLU A 119 -12.33 -7.71 -3.45
N ASN A 120 -12.12 -7.66 -2.14
CA ASN A 120 -12.88 -8.44 -1.17
C ASN A 120 -14.38 -8.11 -1.20
N THR A 121 -14.79 -6.93 -1.63
CA THR A 121 -16.21 -6.58 -1.81
C THR A 121 -16.86 -7.31 -2.96
N ARG A 122 -16.10 -7.76 -3.96
CA ARG A 122 -16.56 -8.38 -5.22
C ARG A 122 -17.53 -7.53 -6.04
N GLN A 123 -17.59 -6.22 -5.78
CA GLN A 123 -18.50 -5.29 -6.46
C GLN A 123 -17.83 -4.49 -7.58
N TYR A 124 -16.50 -4.32 -7.49
CA TYR A 124 -15.75 -3.56 -8.46
C TYR A 124 -15.22 -4.46 -9.60
N ARG A 125 -15.48 -4.07 -10.83
CA ARG A 125 -15.09 -4.82 -12.02
C ARG A 125 -14.12 -4.08 -12.94
N GLY A 126 -13.70 -2.89 -12.54
CA GLY A 126 -12.68 -2.14 -13.28
C GLY A 126 -11.25 -2.58 -12.96
N LEU A 127 -10.31 -1.80 -13.44
CA LEU A 127 -8.88 -1.98 -13.19
C LEU A 127 -8.39 -1.09 -12.05
N TYR A 128 -7.19 -1.33 -11.58
CA TYR A 128 -6.56 -0.52 -10.52
C TYR A 128 -5.32 0.19 -11.02
N HIS A 129 -4.91 1.19 -10.24
CA HIS A 129 -3.58 1.78 -10.31
C HIS A 129 -3.09 2.09 -8.90
N VAL A 130 -1.96 1.50 -8.51
CA VAL A 130 -1.36 1.65 -7.17
C VAL A 130 -0.28 2.72 -7.22
N LEU A 131 -0.48 3.82 -6.49
CA LEU A 131 0.48 4.93 -6.45
C LEU A 131 1.81 4.54 -5.76
N GLY A 132 1.74 3.66 -4.77
CA GLY A 132 2.87 3.28 -3.91
C GLY A 132 3.01 4.14 -2.65
N GLY A 133 2.04 5.01 -2.37
CA GLY A 133 2.00 5.88 -1.21
C GLY A 133 1.25 7.18 -1.47
N VAL A 134 1.51 8.19 -0.65
CA VAL A 134 0.98 9.55 -0.74
C VAL A 134 2.13 10.56 -0.74
N ILE A 135 1.90 11.74 -1.31
CA ILE A 135 2.85 12.87 -1.25
C ILE A 135 2.97 13.30 0.22
N SER A 136 4.15 13.19 0.77
CA SER A 136 4.42 13.55 2.16
C SER A 136 5.78 14.24 2.30
N PRO A 137 5.84 15.59 2.23
CA PRO A 137 7.08 16.34 2.41
C PRO A 137 7.75 16.06 3.75
N MET A 138 6.98 15.82 4.79
CA MET A 138 7.49 15.47 6.12
C MET A 138 8.24 14.14 6.14
N GLN A 139 7.87 13.19 5.28
CA GLN A 139 8.52 11.90 5.11
C GLN A 139 9.51 11.89 3.94
N GLY A 140 9.67 13.02 3.24
CA GLY A 140 10.52 13.13 2.06
C GLY A 140 9.97 12.44 0.81
N ILE A 141 8.65 12.18 0.73
CA ILE A 141 8.01 11.54 -0.41
C ILE A 141 7.50 12.63 -1.36
N ALA A 142 8.17 12.74 -2.51
CA ALA A 142 7.81 13.66 -3.58
C ALA A 142 6.86 12.97 -4.60
N PRO A 143 6.16 13.74 -5.47
CA PRO A 143 5.35 13.17 -6.54
C PRO A 143 6.12 12.23 -7.48
N SER A 144 7.41 12.47 -7.70
CA SER A 144 8.30 11.63 -8.51
C SER A 144 8.57 10.25 -7.91
N ASP A 145 8.38 10.08 -6.60
CA ASP A 145 8.57 8.80 -5.91
C ASP A 145 7.35 7.89 -6.08
N LEU A 146 6.21 8.47 -6.48
CA LEU A 146 4.96 7.77 -6.71
C LEU A 146 4.79 7.40 -8.20
N LYS A 147 3.97 6.40 -8.47
CA LYS A 147 3.70 5.93 -9.85
C LYS A 147 2.65 6.76 -10.60
N ILE A 148 2.66 8.08 -10.38
CA ILE A 148 1.71 9.00 -11.01
C ILE A 148 1.96 9.10 -12.53
N ASP A 149 3.22 9.20 -12.96
CA ASP A 149 3.53 9.28 -14.39
C ASP A 149 3.09 8.04 -15.14
N LEU A 150 3.24 6.85 -14.57
CA LEU A 150 2.72 5.60 -15.14
C LEU A 150 1.18 5.63 -15.33
N LEU A 151 0.44 6.24 -14.39
CA LEU A 151 -1.01 6.46 -14.53
C LEU A 151 -1.30 7.39 -15.73
N ILE A 152 -0.58 8.50 -15.82
CA ILE A 152 -0.76 9.48 -16.89
C ILE A 152 -0.44 8.87 -18.26
N GLU A 153 0.64 8.12 -18.38
CA GLU A 153 0.99 7.38 -19.61
C GLU A 153 -0.13 6.42 -20.02
N ARG A 154 -0.71 5.71 -19.07
CA ARG A 154 -1.83 4.79 -19.30
C ARG A 154 -3.08 5.52 -19.78
N ILE A 155 -3.41 6.67 -19.21
CA ILE A 155 -4.53 7.51 -19.61
C ILE A 155 -4.30 8.08 -21.03
N ALA A 156 -3.07 8.48 -21.34
CA ALA A 156 -2.70 9.01 -22.65
C ALA A 156 -2.91 8.02 -23.80
N GLN A 157 -2.94 6.71 -23.52
CA GLN A 157 -3.28 5.68 -24.51
C GLN A 157 -4.74 5.74 -25.01
N GLY A 158 -5.60 6.52 -24.33
CA GLY A 158 -6.96 6.82 -24.78
C GLY A 158 -8.02 5.76 -24.49
N THR A 159 -7.68 4.65 -23.81
CA THR A 159 -8.63 3.60 -23.44
C THR A 159 -9.46 3.98 -22.23
N ILE A 160 -8.85 4.70 -21.26
CA ILE A 160 -9.47 5.04 -19.98
C ILE A 160 -10.50 6.15 -20.16
N ARG A 161 -11.71 5.94 -19.67
CA ARG A 161 -12.84 6.88 -19.67
C ARG A 161 -13.18 7.40 -18.28
N GLU A 162 -12.93 6.61 -17.25
CA GLU A 162 -13.16 7.02 -15.87
C GLU A 162 -11.97 6.69 -14.98
N VAL A 163 -11.58 7.66 -14.14
CA VAL A 163 -10.60 7.51 -13.07
C VAL A 163 -11.31 7.75 -11.75
N ILE A 164 -11.39 6.72 -10.92
CA ILE A 164 -11.94 6.78 -9.55
C ILE A 164 -10.78 7.01 -8.59
N LEU A 165 -10.77 8.11 -7.86
CA LEU A 165 -9.74 8.42 -6.87
C LEU A 165 -10.16 7.88 -5.50
N ALA A 166 -9.58 6.76 -5.10
CA ALA A 166 -9.79 6.13 -3.79
C ALA A 166 -8.61 6.46 -2.88
N ILE A 167 -8.46 7.74 -2.57
CA ILE A 167 -7.37 8.32 -1.77
C ILE A 167 -7.90 8.67 -0.38
N SER A 168 -7.07 8.52 0.66
CA SER A 168 -7.45 8.83 2.04
C SER A 168 -7.77 10.31 2.24
N THR A 169 -8.49 10.60 3.32
CA THR A 169 -8.82 11.97 3.73
C THR A 169 -7.77 12.60 4.66
N SER A 170 -6.59 11.98 4.77
CA SER A 170 -5.46 12.56 5.48
C SER A 170 -4.95 13.82 4.77
N VAL A 171 -4.18 14.66 5.46
CA VAL A 171 -3.57 15.86 4.86
C VAL A 171 -2.71 15.49 3.65
N GLU A 172 -1.96 14.40 3.75
CA GLU A 172 -1.14 13.86 2.67
C GLU A 172 -1.99 13.31 1.53
N GLY A 173 -3.10 12.62 1.85
CA GLY A 173 -4.05 12.13 0.87
C GLY A 173 -4.72 13.26 0.10
N GLU A 174 -5.19 14.31 0.76
CA GLU A 174 -5.76 15.49 0.11
C GLU A 174 -4.73 16.23 -0.78
N THR A 175 -3.48 16.33 -0.32
CA THR A 175 -2.38 16.89 -1.11
C THR A 175 -2.16 16.06 -2.38
N THR A 176 -2.17 14.75 -2.25
CA THR A 176 -2.02 13.80 -3.37
C THR A 176 -3.19 13.89 -4.33
N LEU A 177 -4.41 13.94 -3.80
CA LEU A 177 -5.64 14.12 -4.57
C LEU A 177 -5.58 15.39 -5.42
N PHE A 178 -5.22 16.52 -4.79
CA PHE A 178 -5.10 17.81 -5.49
C PHE A 178 -4.05 17.76 -6.61
N TYR A 179 -2.92 17.16 -6.36
CA TYR A 179 -1.87 16.98 -7.37
C TYR A 179 -2.37 16.13 -8.54
N LEU A 180 -3.04 15.00 -8.28
CA LEU A 180 -3.63 14.14 -9.30
C LEU A 180 -4.67 14.89 -10.14
N LEU A 181 -5.57 15.63 -9.50
CA LEU A 181 -6.58 16.44 -10.20
C LEU A 181 -5.93 17.45 -11.16
N ASN A 182 -4.85 18.12 -10.74
CA ASN A 182 -4.11 19.03 -11.60
C ASN A 182 -3.48 18.33 -12.81
N ARG A 183 -2.93 17.13 -12.63
CA ARG A 183 -2.36 16.31 -13.72
C ARG A 183 -3.45 15.80 -14.67
N LEU A 184 -4.63 15.46 -14.16
CA LEU A 184 -5.75 14.94 -14.94
C LEU A 184 -6.50 16.02 -15.74
N ARG A 185 -6.38 17.30 -15.41
CA ARG A 185 -7.02 18.42 -16.14
C ARG A 185 -6.69 18.46 -17.63
N GLN A 186 -5.53 17.97 -18.03
CA GLN A 186 -5.13 17.91 -19.44
C GLN A 186 -5.85 16.80 -20.24
N TYR A 187 -6.67 15.98 -19.56
CA TYR A 187 -7.47 14.92 -20.16
C TYR A 187 -8.97 15.13 -19.89
N PRO A 188 -9.59 16.20 -20.46
CA PRO A 188 -10.97 16.58 -20.17
C PRO A 188 -12.01 15.54 -20.62
N GLN A 189 -11.61 14.60 -21.50
CA GLN A 189 -12.44 13.49 -21.96
C GLN A 189 -12.55 12.36 -20.90
N VAL A 190 -11.71 12.38 -19.87
CA VAL A 190 -11.72 11.38 -18.79
C VAL A 190 -12.53 11.90 -17.62
N LYS A 191 -13.57 11.16 -17.27
CA LYS A 191 -14.37 11.45 -16.07
C LYS A 191 -13.55 11.14 -14.82
N VAL A 192 -13.43 12.10 -13.92
CA VAL A 192 -12.74 11.91 -12.64
C VAL A 192 -13.78 11.88 -11.53
N THR A 193 -13.78 10.81 -10.75
CA THR A 193 -14.68 10.61 -9.62
C THR A 193 -13.88 10.27 -8.36
N SER A 194 -14.49 10.33 -7.20
CA SER A 194 -13.91 9.83 -5.96
C SER A 194 -14.87 8.86 -5.28
N ILE A 195 -14.35 7.99 -4.41
CA ILE A 195 -15.20 7.18 -3.56
C ILE A 195 -16.05 8.09 -2.66
N ALA A 196 -17.28 7.66 -2.37
CA ALA A 196 -18.18 8.41 -1.51
C ALA A 196 -17.58 8.56 -0.11
N ARG A 197 -17.67 9.77 0.42
CA ARG A 197 -17.24 10.13 1.77
C ARG A 197 -18.47 10.46 2.59
N GLY A 198 -18.54 9.97 3.80
CA GLY A 198 -19.68 10.24 4.67
C GLY A 198 -19.66 9.36 5.92
N ILE A 199 -20.81 9.32 6.58
CA ILE A 199 -21.03 8.54 7.80
C ILE A 199 -21.04 7.06 7.44
N GLY A 200 -20.27 6.26 8.15
CA GLY A 200 -20.20 4.82 7.96
C GLY A 200 -21.48 4.10 8.32
N PHE A 201 -21.73 2.95 7.69
CA PHE A 201 -22.88 2.14 8.04
C PHE A 201 -22.76 1.59 9.46
N GLY A 202 -23.73 1.92 10.31
CA GLY A 202 -23.76 1.54 11.72
C GLY A 202 -23.10 2.56 12.67
N ASP A 203 -22.52 3.65 12.15
CA ASP A 203 -22.01 4.73 12.99
C ASP A 203 -23.16 5.56 13.57
N GLU A 204 -23.03 5.93 14.83
CA GLU A 204 -23.94 6.87 15.50
C GLU A 204 -23.42 8.29 15.32
N LEU A 205 -24.27 9.23 14.92
CA LEU A 205 -23.91 10.64 14.65
C LEU A 205 -23.15 11.30 15.79
N GLU A 206 -23.43 10.89 17.04
CA GLU A 206 -22.79 11.43 18.25
C GLU A 206 -21.27 11.16 18.29
N TYR A 207 -20.79 10.08 17.64
CA TYR A 207 -19.37 9.68 17.66
C TYR A 207 -18.63 10.05 16.37
N VAL A 208 -19.30 10.65 15.40
CA VAL A 208 -18.70 11.06 14.13
C VAL A 208 -18.12 12.47 14.27
N ASP A 209 -16.91 12.67 13.74
CA ASP A 209 -16.26 13.99 13.77
C ASP A 209 -16.98 15.02 12.90
N GLU A 210 -16.84 16.30 13.27
CA GLU A 210 -17.55 17.42 12.62
C GLU A 210 -17.27 17.55 11.13
N LEU A 211 -16.05 17.22 10.66
CA LEU A 211 -15.68 17.27 9.25
C LEU A 211 -16.42 16.19 8.46
N THR A 212 -16.48 14.98 8.97
CA THR A 212 -17.22 13.88 8.34
C THR A 212 -18.71 14.20 8.26
N ILE A 213 -19.31 14.76 9.32
CA ILE A 213 -20.72 15.21 9.31
C ILE A 213 -20.93 16.31 8.26
N THR A 214 -20.02 17.28 8.20
CA THR A 214 -20.09 18.38 7.22
C THR A 214 -20.05 17.83 5.79
N HIS A 215 -19.11 16.94 5.49
CA HIS A 215 -19.01 16.31 4.17
C HIS A 215 -20.23 15.48 3.82
N ALA A 216 -20.79 14.73 4.78
CA ALA A 216 -22.00 13.95 4.59
C ALA A 216 -23.21 14.84 4.24
N LEU A 217 -23.36 15.96 4.93
CA LEU A 217 -24.44 16.93 4.67
C LEU A 217 -24.27 17.62 3.31
N MET A 218 -23.05 18.00 2.94
CA MET A 218 -22.78 18.62 1.64
C MET A 218 -23.04 17.67 0.46
N ASN A 219 -22.73 16.37 0.64
CA ASN A 219 -22.88 15.33 -0.38
C ASN A 219 -24.13 14.46 -0.18
N ARG A 220 -25.13 14.96 0.59
CA ARG A 220 -26.38 14.24 0.82
C ARG A 220 -27.10 13.89 -0.47
N ARG A 221 -27.71 12.72 -0.50
CA ARG A 221 -28.48 12.22 -1.64
C ARG A 221 -29.96 12.30 -1.35
N GLU A 222 -30.76 12.50 -2.40
CA GLU A 222 -32.20 12.36 -2.35
C GLU A 222 -32.55 10.87 -2.14
N ILE A 223 -33.57 10.64 -1.34
CA ILE A 223 -34.08 9.29 -1.08
C ILE A 223 -35.38 9.18 -1.85
N GLU A 224 -35.46 8.22 -2.77
CA GLU A 224 -36.64 7.86 -3.53
C GLU A 224 -37.51 6.88 -2.74
#